data_672d66035b2284ea911835f08233bff8
#
_entry.id   672d66035b2284ea911835f08233bff8
#
_cell.length_a   1.000
_cell.length_b   1.000
_cell.length_c   1.000
_cell.angle_alpha   90.00
_cell.angle_beta   90.00
_cell.angle_gamma   90.00
#
_symmetry.space_group_name_H-M   'P 1'
#
loop_
_entity.id
_entity.type
_entity.pdbx_description
1 polymer ?
#
loop_
_entity_poly.entity_id
_entity_poly.type
_entity_poly.pdbx_seq_one_letter_code
_entity_poly.pdbx_strand_id
1 'polypeptide(L)'
;HILKFILLETLHREIYQKDIEEEFQIRKSTVTGILQLMEKNGFIYRESVEKDARLKRIVPTKKAEALRPSILYHINESEAQMTQGISKKDVAVCKQVLLQMLQNLSENKL
;
A
#
# COMPACT_ATOMS: atom_id res chain seq x y z
N HIS A 1 -3.31 6.93 -6.10
CA HIS A 1 -2.82 5.56 -5.86
C HIS A 1 -1.92 5.44 -4.63
N ILE A 2 -1.13 6.48 -4.34
CA ILE A 2 -0.27 6.48 -3.16
C ILE A 2 -1.10 6.47 -1.87
N LEU A 3 -2.17 7.26 -1.81
CA LEU A 3 -3.06 7.26 -0.64
C LEU A 3 -3.69 5.88 -0.43
N LYS A 4 -4.11 5.23 -1.50
CA LYS A 4 -4.66 3.89 -1.44
C LYS A 4 -3.65 2.90 -0.87
N PHE A 5 -2.40 2.96 -1.33
CA PHE A 5 -1.31 2.14 -0.81
C PHE A 5 -1.13 2.36 0.70
N ILE A 6 -1.08 3.63 1.12
CA ILE A 6 -0.92 3.99 2.53
C ILE A 6 -2.07 3.41 3.38
N LEU A 7 -3.32 3.59 2.91
CA LEU A 7 -4.50 3.12 3.64
C LEU A 7 -4.53 1.60 3.79
N LEU A 8 -4.08 0.87 2.77
CA LEU A 8 -4.09 -0.59 2.81
C LEU A 8 -2.90 -1.16 3.59
N GLU A 9 -1.70 -0.63 3.35
CA GLU A 9 -0.50 -1.16 3.98
C GLU A 9 -0.42 -0.85 5.47
N THR A 10 -0.91 0.32 5.91
CA THR A 10 -0.88 0.68 7.33
C THR A 10 -1.79 -0.18 8.20
N LEU A 11 -2.66 -1.00 7.60
CA LEU A 11 -3.41 -2.02 8.34
C LEU A 11 -2.50 -3.16 8.83
N HIS A 12 -1.34 -3.34 8.21
CA HIS A 12 -0.46 -4.48 8.44
C HIS A 12 0.92 -4.11 8.97
N ARG A 13 1.41 -2.91 8.66
CA ARG A 13 2.77 -2.50 9.04
C ARG A 13 2.92 -0.99 9.06
N GLU A 14 4.00 -0.52 9.63
CA GLU A 14 4.37 0.89 9.57
C GLU A 14 4.91 1.21 8.17
N ILE A 15 4.56 2.38 7.66
CA ILE A 15 4.94 2.82 6.32
C ILE A 15 5.81 4.08 6.42
N TYR A 16 6.88 4.07 5.65
CA TYR A 16 7.83 5.18 5.54
C TYR A 16 7.92 5.65 4.09
N GLN A 17 8.47 6.83 3.89
CA GLN A 17 8.63 7.38 2.53
C GLN A 17 9.37 6.42 1.59
N LYS A 18 10.39 5.76 2.11
CA LYS A 18 11.18 4.80 1.34
C LYS A 18 10.30 3.68 0.76
N ASP A 19 9.31 3.23 1.51
CA ASP A 19 8.39 2.18 1.05
C ASP A 19 7.63 2.63 -0.19
N ILE A 20 7.23 3.90 -0.22
CA ILE A 20 6.52 4.48 -1.35
C ILE A 20 7.44 4.63 -2.55
N GLU A 21 8.66 5.09 -2.33
CA GLU A 21 9.66 5.21 -3.39
C GLU A 21 9.90 3.86 -4.07
N GLU A 22 10.04 2.82 -3.29
CA GLU A 22 10.28 1.47 -3.80
C GLU A 22 9.06 0.89 -4.52
N GLU A 23 7.88 1.02 -3.91
CA GLU A 23 6.65 0.44 -4.46
C GLU A 23 6.28 1.05 -5.82
N PHE A 24 6.41 2.36 -5.93
CA PHE A 24 5.99 3.08 -7.13
C PHE A 24 7.12 3.41 -8.07
N GLN A 25 8.36 3.08 -7.70
CA GLN A 25 9.55 3.37 -8.51
C GLN A 25 9.62 4.85 -8.86
N ILE A 26 9.45 5.71 -7.85
CA ILE A 26 9.43 7.16 -7.97
C ILE A 26 10.59 7.75 -7.20
N ARG A 27 11.14 8.85 -7.71
CA ARG A 27 12.26 9.56 -7.08
C ARG A 27 11.87 10.14 -5.73
N LYS A 28 12.82 10.18 -4.81
CA LYS A 28 12.65 10.73 -3.47
C LYS A 28 12.06 12.14 -3.49
N SER A 29 12.57 13.02 -4.36
CA SER A 29 12.09 14.41 -4.44
C SER A 29 10.62 14.49 -4.84
N THR A 30 10.18 13.63 -5.76
CA THR A 30 8.79 13.58 -6.20
C THR A 30 7.89 13.08 -5.06
N VAL A 31 8.29 12.03 -4.37
CA VAL A 31 7.52 11.50 -3.23
C VAL A 31 7.45 12.53 -2.11
N THR A 32 8.54 13.23 -1.82
CA THR A 32 8.55 14.30 -0.83
C THR A 32 7.48 15.36 -1.13
N GLY A 33 7.40 15.80 -2.38
CA GLY A 33 6.39 16.78 -2.81
C GLY A 33 4.97 16.26 -2.66
N ILE A 34 4.74 15.01 -3.05
CA ILE A 34 3.42 14.38 -2.94
C ILE A 34 2.99 14.26 -1.48
N LEU A 35 3.89 13.80 -0.61
CA LEU A 35 3.58 13.64 0.81
C LEU A 35 3.33 14.99 1.49
N GLN A 36 4.09 16.03 1.13
CA GLN A 36 3.85 17.37 1.64
C GLN A 36 2.46 17.87 1.27
N LEU A 37 2.04 17.63 0.04
CA LEU A 37 0.71 18.02 -0.42
C LEU A 37 -0.39 17.24 0.30
N MET A 38 -0.20 15.95 0.49
CA MET A 38 -1.14 15.10 1.21
C MET A 38 -1.27 15.51 2.68
N GLU A 39 -0.16 15.90 3.28
CA GLU A 39 -0.13 16.39 4.66
C GLU A 39 -0.87 17.72 4.76
N LYS A 40 -0.60 18.64 3.83
CA LYS A 40 -1.28 19.94 3.75
C LYS A 40 -2.79 19.77 3.60
N ASN A 41 -3.21 18.81 2.81
CA ASN A 41 -4.64 18.56 2.55
C ASN A 41 -5.30 17.70 3.64
N GLY A 42 -4.56 17.33 4.68
CA GLY A 42 -5.11 16.63 5.83
C GLY A 42 -5.36 15.15 5.63
N PHE A 43 -4.68 14.50 4.69
CA PHE A 43 -4.84 13.06 4.47
C PHE A 43 -3.85 12.21 5.25
N ILE A 44 -2.69 12.76 5.57
CA ILE A 44 -1.67 12.06 6.34
C ILE A 44 -1.04 13.03 7.34
N TYR A 45 -0.37 12.46 8.34
CA TYR A 45 0.61 13.17 9.14
C TYR A 45 1.84 12.28 9.30
N ARG A 46 2.97 12.88 9.67
CA ARG A 46 4.20 12.15 9.87
C ARG A 46 4.57 12.20 11.34
N GLU A 47 4.99 11.06 11.87
CA GLU A 47 5.25 10.85 13.27
C GLU A 47 6.68 10.34 13.46
N SER A 48 7.43 11.01 14.34
CA SER A 48 8.81 10.62 14.61
C SER A 48 8.86 9.27 15.30
N VAL A 49 9.88 8.47 14.92
CA VAL A 49 10.15 7.18 15.56
C VAL A 49 11.20 7.41 16.65
N GLU A 50 10.99 6.82 17.82
CA GLU A 50 11.86 7.02 19.00
C GLU A 50 13.35 6.82 18.71
N LYS A 51 13.68 5.84 17.89
CA LYS A 51 15.07 5.44 17.63
C LYS A 51 15.82 6.34 16.66
N ASP A 52 15.12 7.05 15.79
CA ASP A 52 15.74 7.91 14.79
C ASP A 52 14.78 9.05 14.43
N ALA A 53 15.15 10.27 14.86
CA ALA A 53 14.34 11.47 14.61
C ALA A 53 14.18 11.79 13.11
N ARG A 54 15.09 11.28 12.27
CA ARG A 54 15.01 11.49 10.81
C ARG A 54 14.04 10.54 10.14
N LEU A 55 13.71 9.44 10.81
CA LEU A 55 12.80 8.43 10.31
C LEU A 55 11.39 8.75 10.80
N LYS A 56 10.51 9.12 9.88
CA LYS A 56 9.13 9.47 10.20
C LYS A 56 8.17 8.52 9.52
N ARG A 57 7.35 7.85 10.32
CA ARG A 57 6.32 6.99 9.77
C ARG A 57 5.16 7.83 9.25
N ILE A 58 4.53 7.33 8.22
CA ILE A 58 3.40 7.97 7.56
C ILE A 58 2.12 7.38 8.13
N VAL A 59 1.25 8.24 8.68
CA VAL A 59 0.02 7.80 9.32
C VAL A 59 -1.17 8.46 8.64
N PRO A 60 -2.16 7.68 8.17
CA PRO A 60 -3.37 8.27 7.62
C PRO A 60 -4.20 8.93 8.71
N THR A 61 -4.78 10.08 8.39
CA THR A 61 -5.70 10.79 9.28
C THR A 61 -7.07 10.13 9.29
N LYS A 62 -7.93 10.54 10.21
CA LYS A 62 -9.34 10.08 10.24
C LYS A 62 -10.04 10.41 8.93
N LYS A 63 -9.75 11.57 8.34
CA LYS A 63 -10.29 11.96 7.04
C LYS A 63 -9.93 10.95 5.96
N ALA A 64 -8.68 10.54 5.92
CA ALA A 64 -8.21 9.54 4.96
C ALA A 64 -8.82 8.16 5.26
N GLU A 65 -8.85 7.75 6.53
CA GLU A 65 -9.41 6.46 6.94
C GLU A 65 -10.88 6.30 6.56
N ALA A 66 -11.62 7.40 6.51
CA ALA A 66 -13.02 7.39 6.09
C ALA A 66 -13.20 6.89 4.64
N LEU A 67 -12.14 6.94 3.83
CA LEU A 67 -12.15 6.45 2.45
C LEU A 67 -11.89 4.94 2.35
N ARG A 68 -11.37 4.34 3.42
CA ARG A 68 -10.98 2.91 3.42
C ARG A 68 -12.13 1.96 3.09
N PRO A 69 -13.33 2.11 3.68
CA PRO A 69 -14.43 1.19 3.35
C PRO A 69 -14.78 1.19 1.87
N SER A 70 -14.79 2.36 1.23
CA SER A 70 -15.06 2.48 -0.20
C SER A 70 -13.99 1.78 -1.04
N ILE A 71 -12.71 1.96 -0.65
CA ILE A 71 -11.59 1.32 -1.35
C ILE A 71 -11.69 -0.21 -1.23
N LEU A 72 -11.95 -0.72 -0.03
CA LEU A 72 -12.09 -2.14 0.20
C LEU A 72 -13.30 -2.72 -0.55
N TYR A 73 -14.39 -1.98 -0.60
CA TYR A 73 -15.57 -2.39 -1.35
C TYR A 73 -15.24 -2.57 -2.84
N HIS A 74 -14.56 -1.61 -3.44
CA HIS A 74 -14.19 -1.69 -4.86
C HIS A 74 -13.23 -2.83 -5.15
N ILE A 75 -12.29 -3.09 -4.24
CA ILE A 75 -11.36 -4.22 -4.38
C ILE A 75 -12.13 -5.53 -4.35
N ASN A 76 -13.04 -5.69 -3.40
CA ASN A 76 -13.83 -6.90 -3.25
C ASN A 76 -14.75 -7.12 -4.45
N GLU A 77 -15.35 -6.06 -4.97
CA GLU A 77 -16.20 -6.12 -6.16
C GLU A 77 -15.39 -6.56 -7.39
N SER A 78 -14.21 -6.00 -7.57
CA SER A 78 -13.33 -6.36 -8.68
C SER A 78 -12.88 -7.81 -8.57
N GLU A 79 -12.54 -8.27 -7.37
CA GLU A 79 -12.16 -9.66 -7.15
C GLU A 79 -13.31 -10.61 -7.43
N ALA A 80 -14.51 -10.28 -6.95
CA ALA A 80 -15.72 -11.08 -7.18
C ALA A 80 -16.00 -11.22 -8.66
N GLN A 81 -15.91 -10.12 -9.41
CA GLN A 81 -16.12 -10.12 -10.85
C GLN A 81 -15.08 -10.97 -11.57
N MET A 82 -13.82 -10.80 -11.20
CA MET A 82 -12.69 -11.50 -11.83
C MET A 82 -12.75 -13.01 -11.58
N THR A 83 -13.23 -13.41 -10.41
CA THR A 83 -13.27 -14.83 -10.02
C THR A 83 -14.63 -15.50 -10.23
N GLN A 84 -15.56 -14.82 -10.88
CA GLN A 84 -16.87 -15.34 -11.15
C GLN A 84 -16.80 -16.66 -11.94
N GLY A 85 -17.50 -17.69 -11.46
CA GLY A 85 -17.49 -19.01 -12.10
C GLY A 85 -16.27 -19.86 -11.78
N ILE A 86 -15.37 -19.39 -10.94
CA ILE A 86 -14.17 -20.14 -10.55
C ILE A 86 -14.35 -20.61 -9.10
N SER A 87 -14.01 -21.87 -8.82
CA SER A 87 -14.14 -22.39 -7.46
C SER A 87 -13.19 -21.68 -6.49
N LYS A 88 -13.56 -21.62 -5.22
CA LYS A 88 -12.70 -21.04 -4.18
C LYS A 88 -11.35 -21.74 -4.09
N LYS A 89 -11.35 -23.05 -4.29
CA LYS A 89 -10.13 -23.86 -4.29
C LYS A 89 -9.19 -23.43 -5.41
N ASP A 90 -9.71 -23.27 -6.61
CA ASP A 90 -8.89 -22.89 -7.77
C ASP A 90 -8.37 -21.45 -7.61
N VAL A 91 -9.17 -20.54 -7.07
CA VAL A 91 -8.72 -19.18 -6.77
C VAL A 91 -7.58 -19.20 -5.77
N ALA A 92 -7.69 -20.01 -4.71
CA ALA A 92 -6.65 -20.13 -3.68
C ALA A 92 -5.34 -20.67 -4.28
N VAL A 93 -5.43 -21.69 -5.14
CA VAL A 93 -4.26 -22.27 -5.82
C VAL A 93 -3.61 -21.22 -6.73
N CYS A 94 -4.42 -20.50 -7.49
CA CYS A 94 -3.93 -19.45 -8.38
C CYS A 94 -3.15 -18.38 -7.61
N LYS A 95 -3.71 -17.89 -6.50
CA LYS A 95 -3.04 -16.90 -5.65
C LYS A 95 -1.72 -17.42 -5.11
N GLN A 96 -1.70 -18.68 -4.68
CA GLN A 96 -0.50 -19.32 -4.16
C GLN A 96 0.59 -19.41 -5.22
N VAL A 97 0.22 -19.80 -6.42
CA VAL A 97 1.17 -19.91 -7.54
C VAL A 97 1.74 -18.53 -7.89
N LEU A 98 0.88 -17.51 -7.96
CA LEU A 98 1.33 -16.13 -8.25
C LEU A 98 2.30 -15.63 -7.20
N LEU A 99 2.03 -15.91 -5.92
CA LEU A 99 2.93 -15.52 -4.82
C LEU A 99 4.28 -16.23 -4.95
N GLN A 100 4.28 -17.52 -5.32
CA GLN A 100 5.51 -18.27 -5.52
C GLN A 100 6.32 -17.69 -6.68
N MET A 101 5.66 -17.35 -7.78
CA MET A 101 6.31 -16.72 -8.91
C MET A 101 6.96 -15.38 -8.51
N LEU A 102 6.24 -14.58 -7.75
CA LEU A 102 6.75 -13.31 -7.27
C LEU A 102 7.97 -13.49 -6.37
N GLN A 103 7.91 -14.46 -5.47
CA GLN A 103 9.02 -14.78 -4.58
C GLN A 103 10.25 -15.23 -5.38
N ASN A 104 10.06 -16.08 -6.38
CA ASN A 104 11.16 -16.55 -7.24
C ASN A 104 11.85 -15.38 -7.94
N LEU A 105 11.08 -14.44 -8.46
CA LEU A 105 11.64 -13.26 -9.10
C LEU A 105 12.40 -12.36 -8.12
N SER A 106 11.92 -12.26 -6.90
CA SER A 106 12.56 -11.45 -5.86
C SER A 106 13.89 -12.04 -5.40
N GLU A 107 13.99 -13.37 -5.34
CA GLU A 107 15.21 -14.08 -4.93
C GLU A 107 16.26 -14.12 -6.03
N ASN A 108 15.86 -14.05 -7.30
CA ASN A 108 16.75 -14.13 -8.46
C ASN A 108 17.06 -12.76 -9.03
N LYS A 109 17.43 -11.82 -8.18
CA LYS A 109 17.86 -10.50 -8.65
C LYS A 109 19.19 -10.62 -9.41
N LEU A 110 19.15 -10.17 -10.62
CA LEU A 110 20.35 -10.10 -11.45
C LEU A 110 21.21 -8.90 -11.08
#